data_2995677f128f90db317e9b411f4b1232
#
_entry.id   2995677f128f90db317e9b411f4b1232
#
_cell.length_a   1.000
_cell.length_b   1.000
_cell.length_c   1.000
_cell.angle_alpha   90.00
_cell.angle_beta   90.00
_cell.angle_gamma   90.00
#
_symmetry.space_group_name_H-M   'P 1'
#
loop_
_entity.id
_entity.type
_entity.pdbx_description
1 polymer ?
#
loop_
_entity_poly.entity_id
_entity_poly.type
_entity_poly.pdbx_seq_one_letter_code
_entity_poly.pdbx_strand_id
1 'polypeptide(L)'
;MYLDTSVLLKLFVREPDSEFYGKLADGQVLCSSVLAYTELWSALLAKERGGSITAAQRQQAWSAFDLNVVEDLIDLTPMSPAIFKRANRILEKCHPKVPLRSLDALHLASADQAQDWPLVTGDKRMRDAAELLGFSLAPLPT
;
A
#
# COMPACT_ATOMS: atom_id res chain seq x y z
N MET A 1 2.79 7.74 7.82
CA MET A 1 2.18 7.71 6.47
C MET A 1 1.68 6.32 6.13
N TYR A 2 0.60 6.24 5.37
CA TYR A 2 0.02 4.98 4.92
C TYR A 2 0.49 4.68 3.50
N LEU A 3 1.08 3.52 3.30
CA LEU A 3 1.56 3.06 1.99
C LEU A 3 0.66 1.94 1.46
N ASP A 4 0.25 2.02 0.20
CA ASP A 4 -0.37 0.86 -0.44
C ASP A 4 0.69 -0.23 -0.72
N THR A 5 0.24 -1.42 -1.09
CA THR A 5 1.15 -2.54 -1.30
C THR A 5 2.14 -2.30 -2.44
N SER A 6 1.75 -1.59 -3.48
CA SER A 6 2.64 -1.32 -4.62
C SER A 6 3.82 -0.42 -4.21
N VAL A 7 3.58 0.53 -3.33
CA VAL A 7 4.65 1.39 -2.78
C VAL A 7 5.51 0.62 -1.79
N LEU A 8 4.89 -0.19 -0.90
CA LEU A 8 5.66 -1.06 0.01
C LEU A 8 6.63 -1.95 -0.76
N LEU A 9 6.19 -2.56 -1.86
CA LEU A 9 7.02 -3.42 -2.69
C LEU A 9 8.29 -2.69 -3.15
N LYS A 10 8.18 -1.42 -3.52
CA LYS A 10 9.31 -0.60 -4.01
C LYS A 10 10.37 -0.32 -2.94
N LEU A 11 10.03 -0.48 -1.67
CA LEU A 11 11.00 -0.35 -0.58
C LEU A 11 11.86 -1.62 -0.41
N PHE A 12 11.41 -2.75 -0.92
CA PHE A 12 12.06 -4.05 -0.74
C PHE A 12 12.55 -4.68 -2.06
N VAL A 13 12.02 -4.24 -3.19
CA VAL A 13 12.44 -4.66 -4.53
C VAL A 13 12.72 -3.42 -5.36
N ARG A 14 13.88 -3.42 -6.05
CA ARG A 14 14.30 -2.27 -6.84
C ARG A 14 13.44 -2.12 -8.10
N GLU A 15 12.79 -0.97 -8.21
CA GLU A 15 12.05 -0.51 -9.38
C GLU A 15 12.51 0.91 -9.72
N PRO A 16 12.19 1.44 -10.91
CA PRO A 16 12.72 2.75 -11.34
C PRO A 16 12.47 3.91 -10.37
N ASP A 17 11.33 3.88 -9.66
CA ASP A 17 10.92 4.92 -8.69
C ASP A 17 11.19 4.56 -7.23
N SER A 18 11.91 3.46 -6.97
CA SER A 18 12.21 3.02 -5.59
C SER A 18 13.01 4.06 -4.81
N GLU A 19 13.93 4.78 -5.46
CA GLU A 19 14.71 5.82 -4.79
C GLU A 19 13.82 6.96 -4.28
N PHE A 20 12.85 7.38 -5.07
CA PHE A 20 11.90 8.41 -4.67
C PHE A 20 11.12 8.00 -3.41
N TYR A 21 10.52 6.80 -3.45
CA TYR A 21 9.72 6.31 -2.33
C TYR A 21 10.58 5.98 -1.10
N GLY A 22 11.80 5.51 -1.31
CA GLY A 22 12.75 5.28 -0.23
C GLY A 22 13.09 6.57 0.52
N LYS A 23 13.35 7.64 -0.19
CA LYS A 23 13.58 8.97 0.40
C LYS A 23 12.36 9.51 1.13
N LEU A 24 11.18 9.32 0.53
CA LEU A 24 9.91 9.76 1.12
C LEU A 24 9.64 9.04 2.45
N ALA A 25 9.93 7.74 2.52
CA ALA A 25 9.69 6.90 3.68
C ALA A 25 10.77 7.01 4.76
N ASP A 26 11.94 7.54 4.43
CA ASP A 26 13.08 7.58 5.35
C ASP A 26 12.77 8.38 6.62
N GLY A 27 13.03 7.77 7.77
CA GLY A 27 12.76 8.39 9.07
C GLY A 27 11.29 8.53 9.42
N GLN A 28 10.38 7.97 8.63
CA GLN A 28 8.94 8.06 8.86
C GLN A 28 8.38 6.81 9.54
N VAL A 29 7.31 7.00 10.32
CA VAL A 29 6.49 5.89 10.79
C VAL A 29 5.62 5.43 9.63
N LEU A 30 5.70 4.14 9.29
CA LEU A 30 4.99 3.56 8.15
C LEU A 30 3.85 2.65 8.61
N CYS A 31 2.73 2.72 7.93
CA CYS A 31 1.64 1.77 8.11
C CYS A 31 1.05 1.34 6.77
N SER A 32 0.35 0.23 6.79
CA SER A 32 -0.42 -0.30 5.68
C SER A 32 -1.55 -1.16 6.21
N SER A 33 -2.19 -1.92 5.35
CA SER A 33 -3.19 -2.91 5.74
C SER A 33 -2.55 -4.28 5.91
N VAL A 34 -3.14 -5.13 6.76
CA VAL A 34 -2.78 -6.55 6.85
C VAL A 34 -2.95 -7.27 5.50
N LEU A 35 -3.75 -6.74 4.59
CA LEU A 35 -3.85 -7.21 3.20
C LEU A 35 -2.49 -7.23 2.50
N ALA A 36 -1.59 -6.33 2.88
CA ALA A 36 -0.25 -6.24 2.30
C ALA A 36 0.55 -7.54 2.49
N TYR A 37 0.27 -8.30 3.53
CA TYR A 37 0.93 -9.58 3.76
C TYR A 37 0.74 -10.54 2.58
N THR A 38 -0.50 -10.69 2.11
CA THR A 38 -0.81 -11.57 0.97
C THR A 38 -0.52 -10.89 -0.37
N GLU A 39 -0.83 -9.62 -0.50
CA GLU A 39 -0.61 -8.89 -1.74
C GLU A 39 0.88 -8.76 -2.09
N LEU A 40 1.71 -8.48 -1.10
CA LEU A 40 3.16 -8.36 -1.29
C LEU A 40 3.77 -9.72 -1.68
N TRP A 41 3.37 -10.79 -0.99
CA TRP A 41 3.80 -12.15 -1.33
C TRP A 41 3.42 -12.51 -2.76
N SER A 42 2.17 -12.26 -3.14
CA SER A 42 1.68 -12.48 -4.51
C SER A 42 2.48 -11.69 -5.55
N ALA A 43 2.77 -10.42 -5.27
CA ALA A 43 3.55 -9.56 -6.16
C ALA A 43 4.99 -10.06 -6.30
N LEU A 44 5.62 -10.51 -5.22
CA LEU A 44 6.97 -11.08 -5.24
C LEU A 44 7.03 -12.36 -6.09
N LEU A 45 6.04 -13.25 -5.93
CA LEU A 45 5.93 -14.47 -6.73
C LEU A 45 5.73 -14.13 -8.22
N ALA A 46 4.91 -13.13 -8.52
CA ALA A 46 4.70 -12.68 -9.90
C ALA A 46 5.99 -12.15 -10.54
N LYS A 47 6.79 -11.39 -9.78
CA LYS A 47 8.09 -10.91 -10.26
C LYS A 47 9.08 -12.05 -10.53
N GLU A 48 9.08 -13.06 -9.70
CA GLU A 48 9.90 -14.26 -9.92
C GLU A 48 9.47 -15.00 -11.18
N ARG A 49 8.17 -15.24 -11.35
CA ARG A 49 7.63 -15.89 -12.57
C ARG A 49 7.96 -15.11 -13.83
N GLY A 50 7.93 -13.79 -13.75
CA GLY A 50 8.26 -12.91 -14.87
C GLY A 50 9.75 -12.74 -15.13
N GLY A 51 10.62 -13.32 -14.30
CA GLY A 51 12.07 -13.25 -14.44
C GLY A 51 12.70 -11.95 -13.97
N SER A 52 11.94 -11.05 -13.31
CA SER A 52 12.47 -9.78 -12.81
C SER A 52 13.35 -9.96 -11.58
N ILE A 53 13.09 -10.98 -10.78
CA ILE A 53 13.88 -11.33 -9.59
C ILE A 53 14.07 -12.84 -9.52
N THR A 54 15.11 -13.26 -8.79
CA THR A 54 15.37 -14.68 -8.49
C THR A 54 14.58 -15.13 -7.27
N ALA A 55 14.50 -16.44 -7.04
CA ALA A 55 13.91 -17.00 -5.81
C ALA A 55 14.64 -16.48 -4.55
N ALA A 56 15.99 -16.38 -4.62
CA ALA A 56 16.77 -15.85 -3.51
C ALA A 56 16.46 -14.38 -3.22
N GLN A 57 16.29 -13.56 -4.26
CA GLN A 57 15.90 -12.16 -4.11
C GLN A 57 14.49 -12.01 -3.52
N ARG A 58 13.56 -12.87 -3.95
CA ARG A 58 12.21 -12.93 -3.36
C ARG A 58 12.28 -13.22 -1.86
N GLN A 59 13.06 -14.22 -1.47
CA GLN A 59 13.24 -14.58 -0.06
C GLN A 59 13.84 -13.43 0.75
N GLN A 60 14.84 -12.75 0.21
CA GLN A 60 15.48 -11.60 0.88
C GLN A 60 14.48 -10.45 1.06
N ALA A 61 13.72 -10.12 0.02
CA ALA A 61 12.73 -9.04 0.09
C ALA A 61 11.64 -9.35 1.13
N TRP A 62 11.13 -10.57 1.13
CA TRP A 62 10.12 -11.01 2.10
C TRP A 62 10.65 -10.95 3.54
N SER A 63 11.86 -11.50 3.77
CA SER A 63 12.47 -11.49 5.10
C SER A 63 12.68 -10.07 5.62
N ALA A 64 13.11 -9.15 4.76
CA ALA A 64 13.28 -7.74 5.13
C ALA A 64 11.94 -7.08 5.48
N PHE A 65 10.89 -7.32 4.70
CA PHE A 65 9.54 -6.84 5.00
C PHE A 65 9.03 -7.39 6.33
N ASP A 66 9.08 -8.71 6.50
CA ASP A 66 8.59 -9.36 7.70
C ASP A 66 9.33 -8.89 8.96
N LEU A 67 10.65 -8.70 8.88
CA LEU A 67 11.44 -8.15 9.97
C LEU A 67 10.97 -6.73 10.35
N ASN A 68 10.70 -5.88 9.37
CA ASN A 68 10.16 -4.53 9.61
C ASN A 68 8.80 -4.57 10.33
N VAL A 69 7.96 -5.55 10.00
CA VAL A 69 6.67 -5.73 10.67
C VAL A 69 6.88 -6.22 12.12
N VAL A 70 7.76 -7.22 12.32
CA VAL A 70 8.07 -7.78 13.65
C VAL A 70 8.68 -6.71 14.57
N GLU A 71 9.51 -5.83 14.03
CA GLU A 71 10.18 -4.75 14.80
C GLU A 71 9.32 -3.47 14.91
N ASP A 72 8.06 -3.51 14.51
CA ASP A 72 7.11 -2.38 14.56
C ASP A 72 7.57 -1.14 13.75
N LEU A 73 8.39 -1.35 12.73
CA LEU A 73 8.77 -0.29 11.79
C LEU A 73 7.71 -0.08 10.71
N ILE A 74 6.92 -1.10 10.44
CA ILE A 74 5.73 -1.05 9.59
C ILE A 74 4.57 -1.62 10.39
N ASP A 75 3.57 -0.79 10.67
CA ASP A 75 2.36 -1.20 11.36
C ASP A 75 1.29 -1.61 10.34
N LEU A 76 0.72 -2.80 10.51
CA LEU A 76 -0.32 -3.31 9.62
C LEU A 76 -1.69 -3.21 10.30
N THR A 77 -2.56 -2.37 9.74
CA THR A 77 -3.95 -2.21 10.22
C THR A 77 -4.71 -3.52 10.03
N PRO A 78 -5.29 -4.08 11.10
CA PRO A 78 -6.04 -5.33 10.99
C PRO A 78 -7.34 -5.14 10.21
N MET A 79 -7.81 -6.21 9.56
CA MET A 79 -9.14 -6.26 8.98
C MET A 79 -10.18 -6.48 10.08
N SER A 80 -11.28 -5.76 9.98
CA SER A 80 -12.40 -5.87 10.91
C SER A 80 -13.71 -5.63 10.16
N PRO A 81 -14.87 -6.03 10.73
CA PRO A 81 -16.16 -5.68 10.13
C PRO A 81 -16.33 -4.18 9.87
N ALA A 82 -15.79 -3.33 10.74
CA ALA A 82 -15.84 -1.88 10.57
C ALA A 82 -15.08 -1.42 9.32
N ILE A 83 -13.95 -2.03 9.00
CA ILE A 83 -13.18 -1.73 7.78
C ILE A 83 -14.00 -2.08 6.53
N PHE A 84 -14.63 -3.24 6.50
CA PHE A 84 -15.46 -3.66 5.36
C PHE A 84 -16.66 -2.73 5.18
N LYS A 85 -17.33 -2.33 6.26
CA LYS A 85 -18.44 -1.37 6.19
C LYS A 85 -17.99 -0.02 5.67
N ARG A 86 -16.83 0.45 6.13
CA ARG A 86 -16.24 1.72 5.67
C ARG A 86 -15.86 1.64 4.19
N ALA A 87 -15.29 0.53 3.75
CA ALA A 87 -14.97 0.29 2.33
C ALA A 87 -16.21 0.36 1.45
N ASN A 88 -17.33 -0.20 1.90
CA ASN A 88 -18.60 -0.14 1.17
C ASN A 88 -19.10 1.30 1.03
N ARG A 89 -18.99 2.10 2.09
CA ARG A 89 -19.34 3.54 2.04
C ARG A 89 -18.44 4.32 1.08
N ILE A 90 -17.16 3.98 1.05
CA ILE A 90 -16.20 4.58 0.12
C ILE A 90 -16.55 4.23 -1.32
N LEU A 91 -16.86 2.97 -1.60
CA LEU A 91 -17.31 2.53 -2.93
C LEU A 91 -18.54 3.30 -3.40
N GLU A 92 -19.55 3.44 -2.55
CA GLU A 92 -20.75 4.21 -2.85
C GLU A 92 -20.45 5.68 -3.14
N LYS A 93 -19.64 6.29 -2.29
CA LYS A 93 -19.30 7.72 -2.42
C LYS A 93 -18.51 8.03 -3.68
N CYS A 94 -17.66 7.11 -4.11
CA CYS A 94 -16.87 7.25 -5.34
C CYS A 94 -17.65 6.89 -6.60
N HIS A 95 -18.73 6.12 -6.50
CA HIS A 95 -19.57 5.72 -7.63
C HIS A 95 -20.44 6.87 -8.08
N PRO A 96 -20.59 7.13 -9.39
CA PRO A 96 -19.97 6.44 -10.54
C PRO A 96 -18.68 7.10 -11.04
N LYS A 97 -18.19 8.15 -10.41
CA LYS A 97 -17.04 8.96 -10.91
C LYS A 97 -15.74 8.17 -10.95
N VAL A 98 -15.49 7.35 -9.93
CA VAL A 98 -14.25 6.58 -9.80
C VAL A 98 -14.60 5.10 -9.77
N PRO A 99 -14.15 4.30 -10.78
CA PRO A 99 -14.43 2.87 -10.83
C PRO A 99 -13.46 2.12 -9.88
N LEU A 100 -13.64 2.33 -8.59
CA LEU A 100 -12.80 1.78 -7.54
C LEU A 100 -13.04 0.29 -7.39
N ARG A 101 -11.96 -0.49 -7.22
CA ARG A 101 -12.04 -1.94 -6.97
C ARG A 101 -12.12 -2.22 -5.47
N SER A 102 -12.56 -3.44 -5.12
CA SER A 102 -12.76 -3.82 -3.72
C SER A 102 -11.49 -3.72 -2.87
N LEU A 103 -10.34 -4.20 -3.37
CA LEU A 103 -9.09 -4.11 -2.62
C LEU A 103 -8.61 -2.67 -2.45
N ASP A 104 -8.81 -1.81 -3.47
CA ASP A 104 -8.51 -0.39 -3.38
C ASP A 104 -9.36 0.27 -2.27
N ALA A 105 -10.65 -0.05 -2.22
CA ALA A 105 -11.55 0.46 -1.19
C ALA A 105 -11.15 0.00 0.21
N LEU A 106 -10.69 -1.24 0.36
CA LEU A 106 -10.20 -1.76 1.63
C LEU A 106 -8.93 -1.04 2.08
N HIS A 107 -8.01 -0.74 1.17
CA HIS A 107 -6.82 0.08 1.49
C HIS A 107 -7.22 1.50 1.91
N LEU A 108 -8.13 2.14 1.18
CA LEU A 108 -8.60 3.49 1.55
C LEU A 108 -9.31 3.49 2.91
N ALA A 109 -10.12 2.47 3.19
CA ALA A 109 -10.77 2.31 4.48
C ALA A 109 -9.76 2.10 5.60
N SER A 110 -8.70 1.32 5.35
CA SER A 110 -7.62 1.10 6.31
C SER A 110 -6.83 2.37 6.58
N ALA A 111 -6.52 3.15 5.55
CA ALA A 111 -5.86 4.45 5.69
C ALA A 111 -6.72 5.42 6.52
N ASP A 112 -8.02 5.47 6.25
CA ASP A 112 -8.95 6.31 6.98
C ASP A 112 -9.06 5.86 8.45
N GLN A 113 -9.07 4.58 8.72
CA GLN A 113 -9.06 4.04 10.08
C GLN A 113 -7.77 4.38 10.82
N ALA A 114 -6.63 4.24 10.18
CA ALA A 114 -5.31 4.48 10.77
C ALA A 114 -5.06 5.97 11.08
N GLN A 115 -5.65 6.88 10.29
CA GLN A 115 -5.43 8.33 10.41
C GLN A 115 -3.96 8.71 10.39
N ASP A 116 -3.15 7.96 9.65
CA ASP A 116 -1.70 8.17 9.51
C ASP A 116 -1.40 8.65 8.09
N TRP A 117 -1.45 9.94 7.92
CA TRP A 117 -1.33 10.62 6.64
C TRP A 117 0.11 11.04 6.33
N PRO A 118 0.45 11.29 5.08
CA PRO A 118 -0.39 11.15 3.89
C PRO A 118 -0.55 9.71 3.44
N LEU A 119 -1.54 9.47 2.56
CA LEU A 119 -1.64 8.25 1.77
C LEU A 119 -0.61 8.31 0.66
N VAL A 120 0.17 7.25 0.53
CA VAL A 120 1.21 7.11 -0.50
C VAL A 120 0.79 6.01 -1.46
N THR A 121 0.43 6.40 -2.67
CA THR A 121 0.04 5.48 -3.75
C THR A 121 0.32 6.11 -5.11
N GLY A 122 0.75 5.28 -6.06
CA GLY A 122 0.86 5.66 -7.47
C GLY A 122 -0.35 5.28 -8.30
N ASP A 123 -1.30 4.55 -7.73
CA ASP A 123 -2.48 4.09 -8.44
C ASP A 123 -3.46 5.23 -8.72
N LYS A 124 -3.78 5.44 -10.00
CA LYS A 124 -4.63 6.57 -10.41
C LYS A 124 -6.03 6.50 -9.79
N ARG A 125 -6.65 5.33 -9.76
CA ARG A 125 -8.01 5.18 -9.19
C ARG A 125 -8.02 5.48 -7.70
N MET A 126 -7.05 4.99 -6.97
CA MET A 126 -6.91 5.28 -5.54
C MET A 126 -6.66 6.78 -5.31
N ARG A 127 -5.83 7.41 -6.13
CA ARG A 127 -5.57 8.85 -6.02
C ARG A 127 -6.82 9.67 -6.32
N ASP A 128 -7.54 9.34 -7.39
CA ASP A 128 -8.79 10.02 -7.73
C ASP A 128 -9.84 9.85 -6.61
N ALA A 129 -9.95 8.66 -6.04
CA ALA A 129 -10.84 8.41 -4.91
C ALA A 129 -10.42 9.18 -3.66
N ALA A 130 -9.12 9.20 -3.35
CA ALA A 130 -8.58 9.94 -2.20
C ALA A 130 -8.86 11.43 -2.31
N GLU A 131 -8.70 12.01 -3.49
CA GLU A 131 -9.04 13.42 -3.74
C GLU A 131 -10.54 13.68 -3.49
N LEU A 132 -11.39 12.82 -4.02
CA LEU A 132 -12.85 12.94 -3.82
C LEU A 132 -13.22 12.83 -2.34
N LEU A 133 -12.53 11.98 -1.58
CA LEU A 133 -12.75 11.77 -0.16
C LEU A 133 -12.10 12.84 0.73
N GLY A 134 -11.26 13.70 0.16
CA GLY A 134 -10.52 14.70 0.92
C GLY A 134 -9.32 14.16 1.71
N PHE A 135 -8.78 13.01 1.31
CA PHE A 135 -7.60 12.41 1.95
C PHE A 135 -6.32 13.14 1.51
N SER A 136 -5.41 13.32 2.46
CA SER A 136 -4.08 13.86 2.18
C SER A 136 -3.26 12.86 1.37
N LEU A 137 -2.73 13.30 0.23
CA LEU A 137 -1.92 12.49 -0.69
C LEU A 137 -0.47 12.93 -0.72
N ALA A 138 0.43 11.98 -0.72
CA ALA A 138 1.84 12.24 -1.00
C ALA A 138 2.05 12.59 -2.50
N PRO A 139 3.11 13.35 -2.83
CA PRO A 139 3.41 13.65 -4.23
C PRO A 139 3.82 12.40 -5.00
N LEU A 140 3.67 12.46 -6.32
CA LEU A 140 4.17 11.45 -7.24
C LEU A 140 5.63 11.71 -7.61
N PRO A 141 6.39 10.67 -8.02
CA PRO A 141 7.69 10.89 -8.62
C PRO A 141 7.58 11.76 -9.87
N THR A 142 8.54 12.62 -10.06
CA THR A 142 8.61 13.52 -11.23
C THR A 142 9.43 12.93 -12.37
#